data_f9492ebc1ca5b585709445c6174e857e
#
_entry.id   f9492ebc1ca5b585709445c6174e857e
#
_cell.length_a   1.000
_cell.length_b   1.000
_cell.length_c   1.000
_cell.angle_alpha   90.00
_cell.angle_beta   90.00
_cell.angle_gamma   90.00
#
_symmetry.space_group_name_H-M   'P 1'
#
loop_
_entity.id
_entity.type
_entity.pdbx_description
1 polymer ?
#
loop_
_entity_poly.entity_id
_entity_poly.type
_entity_poly.pdbx_seq_one_letter_code
_entity_poly.pdbx_strand_id
1 'polypeptide(L)'
;MHTISLALHVTAAAVLVGPQVLMFFAVVPATWIIEDDERLKRALLGVVARRFGIMSVIAIATLAVTGIYQYTQVVGEHAGESLNDYRFGTLFMTKMALFALLLVLILVHTYRFSRRIMRLSDAVIAGEGDAGELERARLQSFSFSVAILVTSVALLWLGVALADDSFAWVPR
;
A
#
# COMPACT_ATOMS: atom_id res chain seq x y z
N MET A 1 -3.78 26.86 -4.29
CA MET A 1 -4.25 25.49 -4.62
C MET A 1 -3.18 24.43 -4.43
N HIS A 2 -1.90 24.73 -4.68
CA HIS A 2 -0.79 23.79 -4.49
C HIS A 2 -0.74 23.17 -3.08
N THR A 3 -0.81 24.00 -2.02
CA THR A 3 -0.77 23.56 -0.62
C THR A 3 -1.88 22.57 -0.25
N ILE A 4 -3.10 22.81 -0.77
CA ILE A 4 -4.26 21.90 -0.52
C ILE A 4 -4.03 20.55 -1.18
N SER A 5 -3.57 20.54 -2.45
CA SER A 5 -3.26 19.30 -3.17
C SER A 5 -2.14 18.51 -2.46
N LEU A 6 -1.10 19.17 -1.98
CA LEU A 6 -0.01 18.55 -1.23
C LEU A 6 -0.52 17.97 0.09
N ALA A 7 -1.33 18.73 0.85
CA ALA A 7 -1.91 18.24 2.10
C ALA A 7 -2.79 17.01 1.89
N LEU A 8 -3.65 17.01 0.86
CA LEU A 8 -4.47 15.85 0.49
C LEU A 8 -3.61 14.65 0.08
N HIS A 9 -2.54 14.87 -0.70
CA HIS A 9 -1.63 13.82 -1.12
C HIS A 9 -0.92 13.16 0.06
N VAL A 10 -0.36 13.95 0.97
CA VAL A 10 0.32 13.47 2.18
C VAL A 10 -0.67 12.74 3.11
N THR A 11 -1.86 13.31 3.30
CA THR A 11 -2.91 12.67 4.11
C THR A 11 -3.32 11.32 3.52
N ALA A 12 -3.54 11.25 2.21
CA ALA A 12 -3.88 9.99 1.54
C ALA A 12 -2.74 8.95 1.65
N ALA A 13 -1.47 9.38 1.56
CA ALA A 13 -0.33 8.50 1.78
C ALA A 13 -0.29 7.96 3.22
N ALA A 14 -0.54 8.80 4.21
CA ALA A 14 -0.62 8.39 5.62
C ALA A 14 -1.78 7.41 5.87
N VAL A 15 -2.96 7.67 5.27
CA VAL A 15 -4.14 6.78 5.34
C VAL A 15 -3.88 5.45 4.65
N LEU A 16 -3.05 5.41 3.62
CA LEU A 16 -2.68 4.15 2.95
C LEU A 16 -1.68 3.33 3.77
N VAL A 17 -0.65 3.96 4.33
CA VAL A 17 0.46 3.28 5.02
C VAL A 17 0.14 3.00 6.50
N GLY A 18 -0.51 3.92 7.20
CA GLY A 18 -0.78 3.80 8.64
C GLY A 18 -1.50 2.50 9.02
N PRO A 19 -2.63 2.15 8.37
CA PRO A 19 -3.31 0.89 8.64
C PRO A 19 -2.48 -0.36 8.28
N GLN A 20 -1.56 -0.30 7.30
CA GLN A 20 -0.66 -1.42 7.03
C GLN A 20 0.26 -1.67 8.23
N VAL A 21 0.84 -0.61 8.79
CA VAL A 21 1.66 -0.70 10.01
C VAL A 21 0.83 -1.26 11.17
N LEU A 22 -0.40 -0.75 11.38
CA LEU A 22 -1.31 -1.25 12.42
C LEU A 22 -1.62 -2.74 12.25
N MET A 23 -1.86 -3.18 11.01
CA MET A 23 -2.09 -4.61 10.72
C MET A 23 -0.91 -5.47 11.15
N PHE A 24 0.32 -5.04 10.84
CA PHE A 24 1.53 -5.80 11.20
C PHE A 24 1.81 -5.85 12.69
N PHE A 25 1.70 -4.72 13.38
CA PHE A 25 2.17 -4.60 14.75
C PHE A 25 1.08 -4.82 15.80
N ALA A 26 -0.20 -4.80 15.41
CA ALA A 26 -1.30 -4.96 16.35
C ALA A 26 -2.29 -6.06 15.92
N VAL A 27 -2.87 -5.97 14.73
CA VAL A 27 -3.99 -6.86 14.37
C VAL A 27 -3.52 -8.30 14.13
N VAL A 28 -2.44 -8.51 13.37
CA VAL A 28 -1.92 -9.87 13.13
C VAL A 28 -1.42 -10.51 14.43
N PRO A 29 -0.61 -9.87 15.27
CA PRO A 29 -0.24 -10.43 16.58
C PRO A 29 -1.44 -10.71 17.48
N ALA A 30 -2.47 -9.85 17.48
CA ALA A 30 -3.68 -10.09 18.26
C ALA A 30 -4.39 -11.40 17.85
N THR A 31 -4.31 -11.81 16.58
CA THR A 31 -4.87 -13.10 16.14
C THR A 31 -4.12 -14.32 16.69
N TRP A 32 -2.87 -14.16 17.13
CA TRP A 32 -2.10 -15.25 17.75
C TRP A 32 -2.54 -15.51 19.19
N ILE A 33 -3.10 -14.49 19.86
CA ILE A 33 -3.62 -14.60 21.24
C ILE A 33 -4.99 -15.31 21.23
N ILE A 34 -5.73 -15.23 20.12
CA ILE A 34 -7.00 -15.93 19.95
C ILE A 34 -6.65 -17.39 19.58
N GLU A 35 -6.48 -18.24 20.61
CA GLU A 35 -6.28 -19.68 20.42
C GLU A 35 -7.60 -20.32 19.95
N ASP A 36 -7.54 -21.33 19.07
CA ASP A 36 -8.61 -22.26 18.66
C ASP A 36 -9.96 -21.68 18.18
N ASP A 37 -10.22 -20.38 18.25
CA ASP A 37 -11.44 -19.77 17.71
C ASP A 37 -11.24 -19.20 16.30
N GLU A 38 -11.27 -20.10 15.31
CA GLU A 38 -11.15 -19.71 13.91
C GLU A 38 -12.30 -18.80 13.44
N ARG A 39 -13.49 -18.93 14.01
CA ARG A 39 -14.66 -18.07 13.69
C ARG A 39 -14.40 -16.64 14.12
N LEU A 40 -13.86 -16.44 15.31
CA LEU A 40 -13.53 -15.11 15.83
C LEU A 40 -12.39 -14.47 15.00
N LYS A 41 -11.31 -15.22 14.71
CA LYS A 41 -10.23 -14.77 13.82
C LYS A 41 -10.78 -14.34 12.46
N ARG A 42 -11.60 -15.16 11.86
CA ARG A 42 -12.24 -14.92 10.56
C ARG A 42 -13.11 -13.66 10.57
N ALA A 43 -13.93 -13.48 11.62
CA ALA A 43 -14.80 -12.32 11.79
C ALA A 43 -13.97 -11.04 11.96
N LEU A 44 -12.97 -11.04 12.86
CA LEU A 44 -12.09 -9.91 13.11
C LEU A 44 -11.35 -9.46 11.85
N LEU A 45 -10.63 -10.40 11.21
CA LEU A 45 -9.86 -10.11 10.00
C LEU A 45 -10.76 -9.67 8.84
N GLY A 46 -11.96 -10.23 8.72
CA GLY A 46 -12.93 -9.86 7.71
C GLY A 46 -13.41 -8.42 7.83
N VAL A 47 -13.74 -7.96 9.05
CA VAL A 47 -14.16 -6.58 9.31
C VAL A 47 -13.02 -5.61 9.02
N VAL A 48 -11.81 -5.90 9.55
CA VAL A 48 -10.63 -5.04 9.37
C VAL A 48 -10.25 -4.95 7.90
N ALA A 49 -10.15 -6.09 7.20
CA ALA A 49 -9.79 -6.13 5.78
C ALA A 49 -10.78 -5.37 4.90
N ARG A 50 -12.08 -5.48 5.17
CA ARG A 50 -13.13 -4.75 4.44
C ARG A 50 -13.00 -3.24 4.62
N ARG A 51 -12.85 -2.77 5.87
CA ARG A 51 -12.70 -1.35 6.18
C ARG A 51 -11.43 -0.77 5.58
N PHE A 52 -10.32 -1.47 5.77
CA PHE A 52 -9.05 -1.09 5.19
C PHE A 52 -9.07 -1.07 3.65
N GLY A 53 -9.70 -2.07 3.02
CA GLY A 53 -9.84 -2.12 1.56
C GLY A 53 -10.55 -0.89 0.99
N ILE A 54 -11.65 -0.44 1.61
CA ILE A 54 -12.38 0.77 1.19
C ILE A 54 -11.48 2.01 1.34
N MET A 55 -10.83 2.16 2.50
CA MET A 55 -9.92 3.30 2.74
C MET A 55 -8.76 3.32 1.76
N SER A 56 -8.19 2.15 1.43
CA SER A 56 -7.09 2.03 0.47
C SER A 56 -7.50 2.46 -0.93
N VAL A 57 -8.69 2.07 -1.40
CA VAL A 57 -9.19 2.48 -2.73
C VAL A 57 -9.34 4.00 -2.79
N ILE A 58 -9.94 4.63 -1.76
CA ILE A 58 -10.10 6.08 -1.68
C ILE A 58 -8.74 6.77 -1.65
N ALA A 59 -7.81 6.27 -0.82
CA ALA A 59 -6.47 6.83 -0.70
C ALA A 59 -5.69 6.74 -2.02
N ILE A 60 -5.71 5.59 -2.70
CA ILE A 60 -5.05 5.39 -4.00
C ILE A 60 -5.64 6.34 -5.07
N ALA A 61 -6.97 6.47 -5.13
CA ALA A 61 -7.61 7.39 -6.06
C ALA A 61 -7.20 8.85 -5.79
N THR A 62 -7.18 9.26 -4.52
CA THR A 62 -6.72 10.59 -4.10
C THR A 62 -5.25 10.82 -4.45
N LEU A 63 -4.38 9.84 -4.19
CA LEU A 63 -2.95 9.90 -4.55
C LEU A 63 -2.75 10.05 -6.06
N ALA A 64 -3.51 9.30 -6.87
CA ALA A 64 -3.43 9.40 -8.32
C ALA A 64 -3.84 10.80 -8.82
N VAL A 65 -5.00 11.30 -8.39
CA VAL A 65 -5.52 12.61 -8.81
C VAL A 65 -4.58 13.74 -8.38
N THR A 66 -4.19 13.76 -7.09
CA THR A 66 -3.30 14.81 -6.56
C THR A 66 -1.89 14.70 -7.13
N GLY A 67 -1.39 13.49 -7.39
CA GLY A 67 -0.09 13.25 -8.00
C GLY A 67 -0.02 13.76 -9.45
N ILE A 68 -1.07 13.50 -10.25
CA ILE A 68 -1.17 14.03 -11.63
C ILE A 68 -1.21 15.57 -11.58
N TYR A 69 -2.00 16.15 -10.70
CA TYR A 69 -2.07 17.61 -10.56
C TYR A 69 -0.72 18.21 -10.19
N GLN A 70 0.00 17.64 -9.21
CA GLN A 70 1.34 18.11 -8.81
C GLN A 70 2.35 17.99 -9.96
N TYR A 71 2.31 16.88 -10.70
CA TYR A 71 3.16 16.70 -11.87
C TYR A 71 2.92 17.79 -12.93
N THR A 72 1.65 18.13 -13.23
CA THR A 72 1.34 19.17 -14.21
C THR A 72 1.81 20.56 -13.78
N GLN A 73 1.83 20.85 -12.46
CA GLN A 73 2.39 22.10 -11.94
C GLN A 73 3.91 22.15 -12.16
N VAL A 74 4.63 21.09 -11.76
CA VAL A 74 6.09 20.99 -11.94
C VAL A 74 6.48 21.13 -13.40
N VAL A 75 5.80 20.43 -14.32
CA VAL A 75 6.05 20.56 -15.78
C VAL A 75 5.77 21.99 -16.28
N GLY A 76 4.74 22.64 -15.75
CA GLY A 76 4.41 24.01 -16.10
C GLY A 76 5.45 25.03 -15.62
N GLU A 77 5.98 24.86 -14.41
CA GLU A 77 7.02 25.72 -13.82
C GLU A 77 8.38 25.58 -14.53
N HIS A 78 8.67 24.39 -15.10
CA HIS A 78 9.91 24.08 -15.80
C HIS A 78 9.69 23.92 -17.33
N ALA A 79 8.76 24.69 -17.89
CA ALA A 79 8.43 24.65 -19.30
C ALA A 79 9.65 25.05 -20.15
N GLY A 80 10.14 24.12 -20.98
CA GLY A 80 11.32 24.32 -21.82
C GLY A 80 12.60 23.65 -21.30
N GLU A 81 12.56 23.07 -20.09
CA GLU A 81 13.67 22.28 -19.56
C GLU A 81 13.39 20.78 -19.70
N SER A 82 14.44 20.00 -19.92
CA SER A 82 14.32 18.54 -19.90
C SER A 82 14.39 18.03 -18.45
N LEU A 83 13.26 17.57 -17.90
CA LEU A 83 13.22 16.98 -16.55
C LEU A 83 14.20 15.81 -16.37
N ASN A 84 14.62 15.17 -17.48
CA ASN A 84 15.56 14.06 -17.47
C ASN A 84 17.02 14.52 -17.27
N ASP A 85 17.32 15.79 -17.43
CA ASP A 85 18.65 16.35 -17.17
C ASP A 85 18.91 16.53 -15.67
N TYR A 86 17.87 16.39 -14.87
CA TYR A 86 17.90 16.48 -13.40
C TYR A 86 17.65 15.10 -12.77
N ARG A 87 18.05 14.94 -11.52
CA ARG A 87 17.71 13.76 -10.69
C ARG A 87 16.20 13.58 -10.53
N PHE A 88 15.44 14.66 -10.61
CA PHE A 88 13.98 14.66 -10.57
C PHE A 88 13.37 13.64 -11.54
N GLY A 89 13.80 13.63 -12.79
CA GLY A 89 13.27 12.69 -13.78
C GLY A 89 13.42 11.22 -13.37
N THR A 90 14.62 10.84 -12.87
CA THR A 90 14.83 9.46 -12.40
C THR A 90 14.01 9.12 -11.17
N LEU A 91 13.99 10.01 -10.18
CA LEU A 91 13.21 9.81 -8.96
C LEU A 91 11.73 9.66 -9.28
N PHE A 92 11.22 10.52 -10.17
CA PHE A 92 9.82 10.47 -10.61
C PHE A 92 9.49 9.16 -11.34
N MET A 93 10.32 8.74 -12.30
CA MET A 93 10.12 7.47 -13.04
C MET A 93 10.19 6.27 -12.10
N THR A 94 11.14 6.27 -11.17
CA THR A 94 11.25 5.22 -10.14
C THR A 94 10.01 5.18 -9.25
N LYS A 95 9.51 6.35 -8.82
CA LYS A 95 8.28 6.45 -8.04
C LYS A 95 7.06 5.92 -8.80
N MET A 96 6.94 6.24 -10.10
CA MET A 96 5.84 5.74 -10.93
C MET A 96 5.91 4.23 -11.12
N ALA A 97 7.11 3.67 -11.36
CA ALA A 97 7.32 2.23 -11.47
C ALA A 97 6.96 1.50 -10.15
N LEU A 98 7.41 2.02 -9.01
CA LEU A 98 7.06 1.46 -7.70
C LEU A 98 5.57 1.62 -7.37
N PHE A 99 4.93 2.71 -7.79
CA PHE A 99 3.49 2.88 -7.62
C PHE A 99 2.70 1.85 -8.44
N ALA A 100 3.08 1.63 -9.69
CA ALA A 100 2.50 0.58 -10.53
C ALA A 100 2.71 -0.81 -9.91
N LEU A 101 3.93 -1.09 -9.41
CA LEU A 101 4.23 -2.33 -8.69
C LEU A 101 3.34 -2.49 -7.45
N LEU A 102 3.17 -1.43 -6.64
CA LEU A 102 2.31 -1.45 -5.46
C LEU A 102 0.87 -1.82 -5.83
N LEU A 103 0.32 -1.25 -6.90
CA LEU A 103 -1.02 -1.59 -7.37
C LEU A 103 -1.14 -3.07 -7.76
N VAL A 104 -0.16 -3.60 -8.48
CA VAL A 104 -0.11 -5.03 -8.85
C VAL A 104 -0.04 -5.90 -7.60
N LEU A 105 0.82 -5.56 -6.64
CA LEU A 105 0.94 -6.29 -5.37
C LEU A 105 -0.37 -6.29 -4.59
N ILE A 106 -1.06 -5.15 -4.48
CA ILE A 106 -2.35 -5.05 -3.80
C ILE A 106 -3.42 -5.91 -4.51
N LEU A 107 -3.49 -5.86 -5.83
CA LEU A 107 -4.42 -6.66 -6.62
C LEU A 107 -4.17 -8.17 -6.42
N VAL A 108 -2.92 -8.61 -6.56
CA VAL A 108 -2.54 -10.02 -6.35
C VAL A 108 -2.88 -10.45 -4.92
N HIS A 109 -2.52 -9.65 -3.91
CA HIS A 109 -2.83 -9.94 -2.52
C HIS A 109 -4.35 -10.10 -2.31
N THR A 110 -5.14 -9.18 -2.83
CA THR A 110 -6.60 -9.19 -2.67
C THR A 110 -7.26 -10.37 -3.37
N TYR A 111 -6.91 -10.59 -4.65
CA TYR A 111 -7.61 -11.59 -5.47
C TYR A 111 -7.11 -13.02 -5.26
N ARG A 112 -5.82 -13.21 -4.95
CA ARG A 112 -5.23 -14.53 -4.79
C ARG A 112 -5.17 -14.97 -3.32
N PHE A 113 -4.53 -14.17 -2.47
CA PHE A 113 -4.28 -14.57 -1.07
C PHE A 113 -5.52 -14.41 -0.19
N SER A 114 -6.16 -13.23 -0.19
CA SER A 114 -7.32 -13.00 0.68
C SER A 114 -8.46 -13.96 0.39
N ARG A 115 -8.77 -14.21 -0.89
CA ARG A 115 -9.83 -15.14 -1.28
C ARG A 115 -9.49 -16.60 -0.94
N ARG A 116 -8.21 -16.99 -1.07
CA ARG A 116 -7.77 -18.34 -0.70
C ARG A 116 -7.91 -18.56 0.80
N ILE A 117 -7.41 -17.61 1.62
CA ILE A 117 -7.50 -17.68 3.08
C ILE A 117 -8.96 -17.73 3.51
N MET A 118 -9.83 -16.90 2.95
CA MET A 118 -11.27 -16.94 3.28
C MET A 118 -11.89 -18.31 3.03
N ARG A 119 -11.61 -18.92 1.88
CA ARG A 119 -12.15 -20.26 1.54
C ARG A 119 -11.61 -21.35 2.46
N LEU A 120 -10.31 -21.34 2.74
CA LEU A 120 -9.69 -22.31 3.64
C LEU A 120 -10.20 -22.15 5.08
N SER A 121 -10.37 -20.92 5.55
CA SER A 121 -10.94 -20.62 6.87
C SER A 121 -12.38 -21.12 6.98
N ASP A 122 -13.21 -20.86 5.96
CA ASP A 122 -14.60 -21.34 5.94
C ASP A 122 -14.65 -22.89 5.95
N ALA A 123 -13.76 -23.58 5.23
CA ALA A 123 -13.66 -25.04 5.23
C ALA A 123 -13.21 -25.60 6.61
N VAL A 124 -12.22 -24.96 7.26
CA VAL A 124 -11.79 -25.35 8.62
C VAL A 124 -12.93 -25.17 9.64
N ILE A 125 -13.68 -24.06 9.55
CA ILE A 125 -14.84 -23.79 10.41
C ILE A 125 -15.95 -24.87 10.21
N ALA A 126 -16.10 -25.38 9.00
CA ALA A 126 -17.05 -26.45 8.68
C ALA A 126 -16.55 -27.85 9.12
N GLY A 127 -15.31 -27.98 9.54
CA GLY A 127 -14.69 -29.27 9.89
C GLY A 127 -14.22 -30.10 8.68
N GLU A 128 -14.19 -29.49 7.49
CA GLU A 128 -13.85 -30.15 6.21
C GLU A 128 -12.45 -29.77 5.70
N GLY A 129 -11.77 -28.79 6.37
CA GLY A 129 -10.51 -28.20 5.94
C GLY A 129 -9.30 -28.61 6.74
N ASP A 130 -8.11 -28.52 6.13
CA ASP A 130 -6.82 -28.69 6.79
C ASP A 130 -6.33 -27.38 7.42
N ALA A 131 -6.25 -27.34 8.74
CA ALA A 131 -5.72 -26.20 9.48
C ALA A 131 -4.25 -25.90 9.11
N GLY A 132 -3.46 -26.92 8.77
CA GLY A 132 -2.06 -26.73 8.35
C GLY A 132 -1.96 -26.07 6.96
N GLU A 133 -2.90 -26.33 6.06
CA GLU A 133 -2.96 -25.63 4.77
C GLU A 133 -3.36 -24.16 4.95
N LEU A 134 -4.31 -23.88 5.84
CA LEU A 134 -4.72 -22.53 6.18
C LEU A 134 -3.54 -21.72 6.74
N GLU A 135 -2.77 -22.30 7.66
CA GLU A 135 -1.64 -21.60 8.27
C GLU A 135 -0.53 -21.32 7.25
N ARG A 136 -0.21 -22.28 6.38
CA ARG A 136 0.72 -22.03 5.27
C ARG A 136 0.26 -20.92 4.35
N ALA A 137 -1.03 -20.85 4.04
CA ALA A 137 -1.60 -19.77 3.22
C ALA A 137 -1.49 -18.41 3.93
N ARG A 138 -1.67 -18.35 5.25
CA ARG A 138 -1.48 -17.14 6.07
C ARG A 138 -0.02 -16.67 6.04
N LEU A 139 0.94 -17.57 6.23
CA LEU A 139 2.36 -17.23 6.18
C LEU A 139 2.77 -16.70 4.80
N GLN A 140 2.30 -17.31 3.72
CA GLN A 140 2.53 -16.78 2.36
C GLN A 140 1.93 -15.39 2.17
N SER A 141 0.71 -15.18 2.64
CA SER A 141 0.03 -13.87 2.59
C SER A 141 0.78 -12.83 3.41
N PHE A 142 1.28 -13.19 4.59
CA PHE A 142 2.06 -12.31 5.45
C PHE A 142 3.34 -11.86 4.75
N SER A 143 4.14 -12.77 4.19
CA SER A 143 5.35 -12.42 3.44
C SER A 143 5.06 -11.47 2.27
N PHE A 144 3.93 -11.69 1.57
CA PHE A 144 3.51 -10.81 0.50
C PHE A 144 3.08 -9.42 0.99
N SER A 145 2.44 -9.36 2.17
CA SER A 145 2.07 -8.10 2.82
C SER A 145 3.30 -7.31 3.27
N VAL A 146 4.40 -7.98 3.67
CA VAL A 146 5.69 -7.30 3.94
C VAL A 146 6.19 -6.58 2.68
N ALA A 147 6.13 -7.23 1.51
CA ALA A 147 6.53 -6.59 0.26
C ALA A 147 5.68 -5.35 -0.07
N ILE A 148 4.36 -5.40 0.19
CA ILE A 148 3.46 -4.25 0.03
C ILE A 148 3.89 -3.12 0.97
N LEU A 149 4.13 -3.39 2.25
CA LEU A 149 4.54 -2.40 3.24
C LEU A 149 5.88 -1.75 2.87
N VAL A 150 6.89 -2.56 2.52
CA VAL A 150 8.22 -2.06 2.11
C VAL A 150 8.10 -1.15 0.88
N THR A 151 7.33 -1.57 -0.13
CA THR A 151 7.09 -0.75 -1.33
C THR A 151 6.37 0.56 -0.99
N SER A 152 5.39 0.53 -0.08
CA SER A 152 4.67 1.72 0.39
C SER A 152 5.60 2.70 1.12
N VAL A 153 6.47 2.19 1.99
CA VAL A 153 7.48 3.01 2.69
C VAL A 153 8.49 3.60 1.72
N ALA A 154 8.98 2.81 0.74
CA ALA A 154 9.89 3.31 -0.30
C ALA A 154 9.24 4.46 -1.11
N LEU A 155 7.94 4.35 -1.43
CA LEU A 155 7.19 5.43 -2.10
C LEU A 155 7.09 6.70 -1.26
N LEU A 156 6.94 6.58 0.07
CA LEU A 156 6.97 7.75 0.97
C LEU A 156 8.34 8.43 0.93
N TRP A 157 9.44 7.67 1.03
CA TRP A 157 10.80 8.21 0.95
C TRP A 157 11.08 8.90 -0.39
N LEU A 158 10.66 8.30 -1.51
CA LEU A 158 10.76 8.95 -2.82
C LEU A 158 9.90 10.21 -2.91
N GLY A 159 8.76 10.25 -2.21
CA GLY A 159 7.94 11.46 -2.10
C GLY A 159 8.67 12.60 -1.40
N VAL A 160 9.35 12.31 -0.30
CA VAL A 160 10.19 13.27 0.43
C VAL A 160 11.37 13.74 -0.43
N ALA A 161 12.06 12.79 -1.08
CA ALA A 161 13.20 13.11 -1.96
C ALA A 161 12.82 14.00 -3.16
N LEU A 162 11.61 13.82 -3.71
CA LEU A 162 11.09 14.66 -4.79
C LEU A 162 10.64 16.06 -4.30
N ALA A 163 10.29 16.19 -3.03
CA ALA A 163 9.90 17.46 -2.42
C ALA A 163 11.09 18.30 -1.92
N ASP A 164 12.30 17.73 -1.91
CA ASP A 164 13.53 18.42 -1.57
C ASP A 164 14.17 18.98 -2.83
N ASP A 165 14.00 20.29 -3.08
CA ASP A 165 14.52 20.96 -4.26
C ASP A 165 16.05 20.88 -4.34
N SER A 166 16.74 20.91 -3.22
CA SER A 166 18.19 20.83 -3.17
C SER A 166 18.71 19.46 -3.58
N PHE A 167 17.89 18.42 -3.47
CA PHE A 167 18.21 17.04 -3.83
C PHE A 167 17.69 16.68 -5.23
N ALA A 168 16.46 17.06 -5.55
CA ALA A 168 15.78 16.65 -6.78
C ALA A 168 16.31 17.39 -8.02
N TRP A 169 16.61 18.68 -7.89
CA TRP A 169 17.00 19.54 -9.01
C TRP A 169 18.52 19.66 -9.24
N VAL A 170 19.28 18.68 -8.77
CA VAL A 170 20.70 18.57 -9.10
C VAL A 170 20.86 18.05 -10.53
N PRO A 171 21.62 18.76 -11.40
CA PRO A 171 21.97 18.28 -12.75
C PRO A 171 22.68 16.92 -12.68
N ARG A 172 22.49 16.11 -13.70
CA ARG A 172 23.18 14.81 -13.88
C ARG A 172 24.53 14.97 -14.50
#